data_97c164d9f618d0397a7c15bc60873640
#
_entry.id   97c164d9f618d0397a7c15bc60873640
#
_cell.length_a   1.000
_cell.length_b   1.000
_cell.length_c   1.000
_cell.angle_alpha   90.00
_cell.angle_beta   90.00
_cell.angle_gamma   90.00
#
_symmetry.space_group_name_H-M   'P 1'
#
loop_
_entity.id
_entity.type
_entity.pdbx_description
1 polymer ?
#
loop_
_entity_poly.entity_id
_entity_poly.type
_entity_poly.pdbx_seq_one_letter_code
_entity_poly.pdbx_strand_id
1 'polypeptide(L)'
;MSNSKKAKRGIPSKSDFNAWYPAIVEIADLVDKRYPIKGMDVWKPYGLESMNLIDGLARREMYRTGHEEHRFPLLVPEDLLEKENRLVSRLKAARAAGVDPSELRIDEEESGFKKEVYWVTKGGENKLDIPMFLRPTSETPMYTMFALWVRSHADLPLKTFQIVNTFRYETKQTRSFIRVREIHFFEAHTVHANKEGADAQIEEDAEMVQA
;
A
#
# COMPACT_ATOMS: atom_id res chain seq x y z
N MET A 1 -25.50 -25.59 -19.50
CA MET A 1 -24.44 -25.73 -20.52
C MET A 1 -24.64 -24.63 -21.55
N SER A 2 -23.94 -23.53 -21.46
CA SER A 2 -23.91 -22.50 -22.50
C SER A 2 -22.45 -22.20 -22.79
N ASN A 3 -21.93 -22.89 -23.81
CA ASN A 3 -20.61 -22.68 -24.37
C ASN A 3 -20.68 -21.46 -25.29
N SER A 4 -20.61 -20.24 -24.72
CA SER A 4 -20.52 -19.04 -25.56
C SER A 4 -19.15 -19.07 -26.25
N LYS A 5 -19.16 -19.26 -27.55
CA LYS A 5 -18.00 -19.11 -28.44
C LYS A 5 -17.39 -17.73 -28.21
N LYS A 6 -16.37 -17.63 -27.34
CA LYS A 6 -15.51 -16.45 -27.30
C LYS A 6 -14.88 -16.33 -28.70
N ALA A 7 -15.29 -15.34 -29.46
CA ALA A 7 -14.65 -15.02 -30.73
C ALA A 7 -13.16 -14.87 -30.45
N LYS A 8 -12.29 -15.53 -31.25
CA LYS A 8 -10.84 -15.35 -31.21
C LYS A 8 -10.53 -13.91 -31.65
N ARG A 9 -10.66 -12.95 -30.72
CA ARG A 9 -10.07 -11.62 -30.91
C ARG A 9 -8.57 -11.84 -30.88
N GLY A 10 -7.87 -11.42 -31.93
CA GLY A 10 -6.41 -11.42 -31.95
C GLY A 10 -5.89 -10.57 -30.78
N ILE A 11 -4.78 -10.98 -30.18
CA ILE A 11 -4.13 -10.21 -29.11
C ILE A 11 -3.59 -8.92 -29.74
N PRO A 12 -3.95 -7.72 -29.24
CA PRO A 12 -3.38 -6.45 -29.70
C PRO A 12 -1.85 -6.44 -29.57
N SER A 13 -1.19 -5.60 -30.34
CA SER A 13 0.27 -5.44 -30.23
C SER A 13 0.66 -4.91 -28.84
N LYS A 14 1.74 -5.43 -28.25
CA LYS A 14 2.29 -4.94 -26.98
C LYS A 14 2.74 -3.47 -27.06
N SER A 15 3.01 -2.95 -28.28
CA SER A 15 3.32 -1.52 -28.48
C SER A 15 2.12 -0.61 -28.16
N ASP A 16 0.87 -1.10 -28.27
CA ASP A 16 -0.33 -0.46 -27.73
C ASP A 16 -0.67 -1.08 -26.38
N PHE A 17 0.03 -0.64 -25.34
CA PHE A 17 -0.14 -1.18 -23.99
C PHE A 17 -1.57 -1.02 -23.46
N ASN A 18 -2.27 0.05 -23.84
CA ASN A 18 -3.63 0.31 -23.36
C ASN A 18 -4.66 -0.69 -23.91
N ALA A 19 -4.48 -1.16 -25.14
CA ALA A 19 -5.31 -2.21 -25.72
C ALA A 19 -4.81 -3.61 -25.34
N TRP A 20 -3.49 -3.82 -25.33
CA TRP A 20 -2.86 -5.12 -25.07
C TRP A 20 -3.08 -5.62 -23.65
N TYR A 21 -2.83 -4.79 -22.63
CA TYR A 21 -2.86 -5.24 -21.24
C TYR A 21 -4.24 -5.76 -20.78
N PRO A 22 -5.37 -5.02 -21.02
CA PRO A 22 -6.69 -5.55 -20.68
C PRO A 22 -7.04 -6.83 -21.44
N ALA A 23 -6.61 -6.93 -22.71
CA ALA A 23 -6.86 -8.12 -23.51
C ALA A 23 -6.11 -9.34 -23.00
N ILE A 24 -4.85 -9.21 -22.57
CA ILE A 24 -4.08 -10.30 -21.94
C ILE A 24 -4.72 -10.75 -20.64
N VAL A 25 -5.10 -9.82 -19.76
CA VAL A 25 -5.75 -10.15 -18.48
C VAL A 25 -7.03 -10.94 -18.71
N GLU A 26 -7.82 -10.59 -19.75
CA GLU A 26 -9.06 -11.29 -20.08
C GLU A 26 -8.81 -12.65 -20.77
N ILE A 27 -7.91 -12.70 -21.76
CA ILE A 27 -7.62 -13.91 -22.55
C ILE A 27 -6.96 -14.99 -21.68
N ALA A 28 -6.01 -14.58 -20.83
CA ALA A 28 -5.35 -15.48 -19.89
C ALA A 28 -6.22 -15.84 -18.67
N ASP A 29 -7.41 -15.27 -18.59
CA ASP A 29 -8.40 -15.55 -17.53
C ASP A 29 -7.83 -15.31 -16.12
N LEU A 30 -7.06 -14.23 -15.93
CA LEU A 30 -6.35 -13.94 -14.68
C LEU A 30 -7.28 -13.47 -13.56
N VAL A 31 -8.35 -12.71 -13.92
CA VAL A 31 -9.33 -12.18 -12.98
C VAL A 31 -10.75 -12.24 -13.54
N ASP A 32 -11.73 -12.21 -12.64
CA ASP A 32 -13.14 -11.99 -12.97
C ASP A 32 -13.58 -10.60 -12.49
N LYS A 33 -13.90 -9.73 -13.44
CA LYS A 33 -14.31 -8.33 -13.21
C LYS A 33 -15.81 -8.14 -12.97
N ARG A 34 -16.58 -9.23 -12.94
CA ARG A 34 -18.04 -9.18 -12.75
C ARG A 34 -18.45 -9.02 -11.30
N TYR A 35 -17.48 -9.01 -10.38
CA TYR A 35 -17.75 -8.67 -9.00
C TYR A 35 -18.41 -7.27 -8.92
N PRO A 36 -19.50 -7.11 -8.12
CA PRO A 36 -20.36 -5.91 -8.21
C PRO A 36 -19.74 -4.61 -7.71
N ILE A 37 -18.50 -4.64 -7.23
CA ILE A 37 -17.76 -3.45 -6.79
C ILE A 37 -16.66 -3.15 -7.80
N LYS A 38 -16.76 -1.99 -8.46
CA LYS A 38 -15.76 -1.55 -9.44
C LYS A 38 -14.37 -1.43 -8.79
N GLY A 39 -13.37 -2.04 -9.40
CA GLY A 39 -11.99 -2.02 -8.92
C GLY A 39 -11.71 -2.99 -7.78
N MET A 40 -12.60 -3.96 -7.56
CA MET A 40 -12.39 -5.13 -6.71
C MET A 40 -12.63 -6.37 -7.59
N ASP A 41 -11.57 -6.96 -8.07
CA ASP A 41 -11.62 -8.10 -8.98
C ASP A 41 -11.48 -9.41 -8.22
N VAL A 42 -12.18 -10.46 -8.67
CA VAL A 42 -11.93 -11.82 -8.17
C VAL A 42 -10.71 -12.39 -8.90
N TRP A 43 -9.65 -12.68 -8.18
CA TRP A 43 -8.46 -13.30 -8.74
C TRP A 43 -8.71 -14.78 -9.02
N LYS A 44 -8.47 -15.19 -10.24
CA LYS A 44 -8.63 -16.57 -10.66
C LYS A 44 -7.35 -17.38 -10.39
N PRO A 45 -7.42 -18.72 -10.38
CA PRO A 45 -6.28 -19.54 -9.95
C PRO A 45 -4.96 -19.19 -10.61
N TYR A 46 -4.93 -18.99 -11.94
CA TYR A 46 -3.70 -18.65 -12.65
C TYR A 46 -3.15 -17.26 -12.26
N GLY A 47 -4.04 -16.28 -12.11
CA GLY A 47 -3.64 -14.94 -11.66
C GLY A 47 -3.14 -14.93 -10.21
N LEU A 48 -3.82 -15.65 -9.33
CA LEU A 48 -3.44 -15.78 -7.93
C LEU A 48 -2.12 -16.53 -7.76
N GLU A 49 -1.94 -17.65 -8.45
CA GLU A 49 -0.70 -18.44 -8.39
C GLU A 49 0.50 -17.65 -8.92
N SER A 50 0.33 -16.92 -10.02
CA SER A 50 1.36 -16.03 -10.54
C SER A 50 1.79 -14.98 -9.52
N MET A 51 0.83 -14.38 -8.79
CA MET A 51 1.14 -13.40 -7.75
C MET A 51 1.81 -14.04 -6.54
N ASN A 52 1.37 -15.23 -6.10
CA ASN A 52 2.00 -15.96 -5.01
C ASN A 52 3.47 -16.30 -5.31
N LEU A 53 3.80 -16.58 -6.56
CA LEU A 53 5.20 -16.77 -6.96
C LEU A 53 6.01 -15.48 -6.85
N ILE A 54 5.44 -14.33 -7.29
CA ILE A 54 6.07 -13.02 -7.13
C ILE A 54 6.26 -12.68 -5.64
N ASP A 55 5.24 -12.90 -4.81
CA ASP A 55 5.33 -12.72 -3.36
C ASP A 55 6.43 -13.58 -2.73
N GLY A 56 6.56 -14.83 -3.20
CA GLY A 56 7.63 -15.73 -2.76
C GLY A 56 9.03 -15.21 -3.09
N LEU A 57 9.19 -14.61 -4.28
CA LEU A 57 10.45 -13.96 -4.68
C LEU A 57 10.72 -12.73 -3.80
N ALA A 58 9.73 -11.86 -3.65
CA ALA A 58 9.85 -10.66 -2.82
C ALA A 58 10.24 -11.00 -1.36
N ARG A 59 9.55 -11.98 -0.75
CA ARG A 59 9.90 -12.45 0.61
C ARG A 59 11.32 -12.94 0.71
N ARG A 60 11.77 -13.74 -0.25
CA ARG A 60 13.13 -14.28 -0.26
C ARG A 60 14.17 -13.16 -0.27
N GLU A 61 13.98 -12.15 -1.11
CA GLU A 61 14.90 -11.02 -1.20
C GLU A 61 14.85 -10.15 0.07
N MET A 62 13.66 -9.89 0.63
CA MET A 62 13.52 -9.13 1.87
C MET A 62 14.23 -9.84 3.05
N TYR A 63 14.05 -11.16 3.20
CA TYR A 63 14.76 -11.92 4.23
C TYR A 63 16.28 -11.92 3.99
N ARG A 64 16.74 -11.98 2.73
CA ARG A 64 18.16 -11.91 2.39
C ARG A 64 18.81 -10.60 2.82
N THR A 65 18.05 -9.50 2.78
CA THR A 65 18.50 -8.15 3.19
C THR A 65 18.21 -7.84 4.67
N GLY A 66 17.78 -8.83 5.44
CA GLY A 66 17.59 -8.73 6.90
C GLY A 66 16.29 -8.05 7.32
N HIS A 67 15.31 -7.96 6.43
CA HIS A 67 13.98 -7.48 6.80
C HIS A 67 13.16 -8.59 7.46
N GLU A 68 12.28 -8.20 8.38
CA GLU A 68 11.35 -9.10 9.06
C GLU A 68 9.92 -8.87 8.57
N GLU A 69 9.21 -9.96 8.24
CA GLU A 69 7.81 -9.86 7.84
C GLU A 69 6.92 -9.63 9.06
N HIS A 70 6.18 -8.53 9.04
CA HIS A 70 5.19 -8.19 10.04
C HIS A 70 3.79 -8.15 9.43
N ARG A 71 2.76 -8.14 10.26
CA ARG A 71 1.39 -7.88 9.82
C ARG A 71 0.73 -6.87 10.74
N PHE A 72 0.52 -5.68 10.21
CA PHE A 72 -0.17 -4.60 10.92
C PHE A 72 -1.69 -4.66 10.70
N PRO A 73 -2.48 -4.12 11.63
CA PRO A 73 -3.94 -4.12 11.54
C PRO A 73 -4.46 -3.46 10.25
N LEU A 74 -5.54 -4.02 9.71
CA LEU A 74 -6.24 -3.48 8.55
C LEU A 74 -7.01 -2.20 8.89
N LEU A 75 -7.66 -2.18 10.06
CA LEU A 75 -8.43 -1.03 10.55
C LEU A 75 -7.53 -0.06 11.30
N VAL A 76 -7.59 1.19 10.90
CA VAL A 76 -6.79 2.28 11.49
C VAL A 76 -7.74 3.31 12.10
N PRO A 77 -7.58 3.66 13.39
CA PRO A 77 -8.38 4.70 14.02
C PRO A 77 -8.12 6.09 13.43
N GLU A 78 -9.16 6.92 13.31
CA GLU A 78 -9.08 8.26 12.73
C GLU A 78 -8.06 9.17 13.45
N ASP A 79 -7.98 9.07 14.78
CA ASP A 79 -7.09 9.88 15.59
C ASP A 79 -5.59 9.66 15.31
N LEU A 80 -5.22 8.47 14.85
CA LEU A 80 -3.85 8.21 14.41
C LEU A 80 -3.52 8.93 13.11
N LEU A 81 -4.46 8.98 12.16
CA LEU A 81 -4.30 9.72 10.92
C LEU A 81 -4.16 11.23 11.18
N GLU A 82 -4.93 11.76 12.12
CA GLU A 82 -4.84 13.17 12.49
C GLU A 82 -3.50 13.54 13.14
N LYS A 83 -2.94 12.65 13.98
CA LYS A 83 -1.59 12.83 14.55
C LYS A 83 -0.52 12.85 13.45
N GLU A 84 -0.59 11.93 12.50
CA GLU A 84 0.33 11.86 11.38
C GLU A 84 0.25 13.12 10.51
N ASN A 85 -0.95 13.55 10.16
CA ASN A 85 -1.17 14.75 9.35
C ASN A 85 -0.58 16.00 10.01
N ARG A 86 -0.79 16.17 11.32
CA ARG A 86 -0.20 17.26 12.09
C ARG A 86 1.33 17.23 12.04
N LEU A 87 1.93 16.05 12.20
CA LEU A 87 3.38 15.90 12.13
C LEU A 87 3.92 16.22 10.73
N VAL A 88 3.30 15.66 9.68
CA VAL A 88 3.73 15.90 8.29
C VAL A 88 3.61 17.38 7.91
N SER A 89 2.53 18.05 8.31
CA SER A 89 2.34 19.49 8.07
C SER A 89 3.41 20.32 8.78
N ARG A 90 3.73 19.99 10.03
CA ARG A 90 4.81 20.66 10.79
C ARG A 90 6.19 20.47 10.12
N LEU A 91 6.49 19.24 9.70
CA LEU A 91 7.76 18.94 9.04
C LEU A 91 7.91 19.69 7.71
N LYS A 92 6.86 19.75 6.91
CA LYS A 92 6.87 20.50 5.63
C LYS A 92 7.08 22.01 5.85
N ALA A 93 6.36 22.60 6.80
CA ALA A 93 6.47 24.02 7.09
C ALA A 93 7.83 24.36 7.73
N ALA A 94 8.35 23.53 8.62
CA ALA A 94 9.69 23.69 9.19
C ALA A 94 10.77 23.69 8.11
N ARG A 95 10.67 22.71 7.19
CA ARG A 95 11.61 22.62 6.06
C ARG A 95 11.55 23.86 5.14
N ALA A 96 10.35 24.37 4.88
CA ALA A 96 10.16 25.59 4.07
C ALA A 96 10.71 26.84 4.76
N ALA A 97 10.57 26.91 6.09
CA ALA A 97 11.05 28.04 6.90
C ALA A 97 12.54 27.92 7.32
N GLY A 98 13.17 26.75 7.11
CA GLY A 98 14.55 26.51 7.56
C GLY A 98 14.73 26.49 9.08
N VAL A 99 13.67 26.11 9.83
CA VAL A 99 13.65 26.10 11.29
C VAL A 99 13.34 24.71 11.83
N ASP A 100 13.58 24.51 13.14
CA ASP A 100 13.23 23.24 13.81
C ASP A 100 11.70 23.04 13.82
N PRO A 101 11.18 21.83 13.48
CA PRO A 101 9.76 21.55 13.51
C PRO A 101 9.04 21.80 14.82
N SER A 102 9.76 21.75 15.96
CA SER A 102 9.20 22.01 17.28
C SER A 102 8.84 23.49 17.53
N GLU A 103 9.42 24.40 16.77
CA GLU A 103 9.24 25.87 16.90
C GLU A 103 8.04 26.41 16.13
N LEU A 104 7.42 25.58 15.25
CA LEU A 104 6.32 26.02 14.39
C LEU A 104 4.95 25.74 14.97
N ARG A 105 4.08 26.77 14.93
CA ARG A 105 2.61 26.60 15.05
C ARG A 105 2.02 26.54 13.64
N ILE A 106 1.23 25.51 13.35
CA ILE A 106 0.61 25.32 12.05
C ILE A 106 -0.89 25.17 12.24
N ASP A 107 -1.65 25.86 11.40
CA ASP A 107 -3.07 25.64 11.23
C ASP A 107 -3.29 24.33 10.47
N GLU A 108 -4.28 23.54 10.90
CA GLU A 108 -4.54 22.19 10.38
C GLU A 108 -5.09 22.29 8.94
N GLU A 109 -4.30 21.88 7.95
CA GLU A 109 -4.83 21.57 6.62
C GLU A 109 -5.43 20.16 6.62
N GLU A 110 -6.68 20.02 6.13
CA GLU A 110 -7.30 18.71 5.90
C GLU A 110 -6.44 17.87 4.96
N SER A 111 -6.00 16.71 5.44
CA SER A 111 -5.25 15.76 4.63
C SER A 111 -6.10 15.25 3.46
N GLY A 112 -5.48 15.19 2.28
CA GLY A 112 -6.08 14.61 1.08
C GLY A 112 -6.50 13.15 1.24
N PHE A 113 -5.88 12.40 2.15
CA PHE A 113 -6.23 11.00 2.44
C PHE A 113 -7.63 10.80 3.02
N LYS A 114 -8.20 11.76 3.78
CA LYS A 114 -9.58 11.63 4.28
C LYS A 114 -10.62 11.41 3.18
N LYS A 115 -10.35 11.87 1.95
CA LYS A 115 -11.23 11.74 0.79
C LYS A 115 -11.05 10.42 0.02
N GLU A 116 -9.95 9.71 0.27
CA GLU A 116 -9.55 8.52 -0.51
C GLU A 116 -9.65 7.22 0.28
N VAL A 117 -10.03 7.25 1.56
CA VAL A 117 -10.17 6.06 2.39
C VAL A 117 -11.60 5.54 2.45
N TYR A 118 -11.75 4.25 2.72
CA TYR A 118 -13.02 3.64 3.07
C TYR A 118 -13.22 3.74 4.58
N TRP A 119 -14.27 4.42 4.99
CA TRP A 119 -14.61 4.59 6.40
C TRP A 119 -15.41 3.42 6.95
N VAL A 120 -15.06 2.99 8.16
CA VAL A 120 -15.79 2.02 8.97
C VAL A 120 -16.32 2.75 10.20
N THR A 121 -17.62 3.00 10.22
CA THR A 121 -18.28 3.82 11.25
C THR A 121 -19.20 3.02 12.17
N LYS A 122 -19.41 1.73 11.85
CA LYS A 122 -20.28 0.84 12.64
C LYS A 122 -19.61 -0.53 12.82
N GLY A 123 -19.87 -1.14 13.98
CA GLY A 123 -19.63 -2.54 14.28
C GLY A 123 -20.97 -3.24 14.54
N GLY A 124 -21.44 -4.07 13.60
CA GLY A 124 -22.82 -4.52 13.58
C GLY A 124 -23.78 -3.35 13.43
N GLU A 125 -24.76 -3.21 14.35
CA GLU A 125 -25.70 -2.09 14.35
C GLU A 125 -25.22 -0.87 15.16
N ASN A 126 -24.17 -1.05 15.96
CA ASN A 126 -23.66 -0.01 16.84
C ASN A 126 -22.73 0.94 16.08
N LYS A 127 -22.91 2.24 16.32
CA LYS A 127 -21.94 3.24 15.87
C LYS A 127 -20.65 3.09 16.69
N LEU A 128 -19.50 3.15 16.03
CA LEU A 128 -18.21 3.17 16.72
C LEU A 128 -17.98 4.53 17.38
N ASP A 129 -17.41 4.52 18.59
CA ASP A 129 -17.05 5.75 19.31
C ASP A 129 -15.94 6.51 18.55
N ILE A 130 -14.96 5.76 18.01
CA ILE A 130 -13.90 6.29 17.18
C ILE A 130 -14.08 5.71 15.76
N PRO A 131 -14.34 6.54 14.75
CA PRO A 131 -14.35 6.09 13.36
C PRO A 131 -13.01 5.46 12.99
N MET A 132 -13.05 4.41 12.18
CA MET A 132 -11.86 3.78 11.63
C MET A 132 -11.91 3.83 10.12
N PHE A 133 -10.78 3.56 9.49
CA PHE A 133 -10.73 3.41 8.04
C PHE A 133 -9.92 2.18 7.64
N LEU A 134 -10.19 1.66 6.45
CA LEU A 134 -9.35 0.65 5.83
C LEU A 134 -8.05 1.32 5.36
N ARG A 135 -6.91 0.77 5.76
CA ARG A 135 -5.59 1.36 5.43
C ARG A 135 -5.40 1.55 3.92
N PRO A 136 -5.07 2.75 3.45
CA PRO A 136 -4.63 3.00 2.07
C PRO A 136 -3.15 2.66 1.85
N THR A 137 -2.39 2.63 2.91
CA THR A 137 -0.99 2.29 3.14
C THR A 137 -0.81 2.12 4.65
N SER A 138 0.35 1.75 5.15
CA SER A 138 0.49 1.36 6.56
C SER A 138 1.44 2.22 7.39
N GLU A 139 1.88 3.38 6.91
CA GLU A 139 2.74 4.28 7.68
C GLU A 139 2.13 4.61 9.05
N THR A 140 0.85 4.98 9.06
CA THR A 140 0.14 5.36 10.30
C THR A 140 0.20 4.29 11.39
N PRO A 141 -0.22 3.02 11.16
CA PRO A 141 -0.08 1.99 12.19
C PRO A 141 1.37 1.56 12.42
N MET A 142 2.22 1.53 11.39
CA MET A 142 3.62 1.10 11.53
C MET A 142 4.41 2.07 12.40
N TYR A 143 4.40 3.34 12.10
CA TYR A 143 5.21 4.34 12.81
C TYR A 143 4.75 4.53 14.26
N THR A 144 3.46 4.34 14.51
CA THR A 144 2.95 4.28 15.88
C THR A 144 3.62 3.14 16.67
N MET A 145 3.77 1.96 16.08
CA MET A 145 4.42 0.82 16.72
C MET A 145 5.94 0.95 16.75
N PHE A 146 6.56 1.48 15.71
CA PHE A 146 8.01 1.72 15.68
C PHE A 146 8.44 2.67 16.82
N ALA A 147 7.63 3.70 17.11
CA ALA A 147 7.88 4.59 18.23
C ALA A 147 7.82 3.90 19.60
N LEU A 148 7.14 2.76 19.71
CA LEU A 148 7.12 1.94 20.91
C LEU A 148 8.26 0.91 20.96
N TRP A 149 8.66 0.38 19.79
CA TRP A 149 9.67 -0.68 19.68
C TRP A 149 11.10 -0.14 19.75
N VAL A 150 11.37 0.98 19.06
CA VAL A 150 12.68 1.62 19.07
C VAL A 150 12.87 2.40 20.37
N ARG A 151 13.64 1.85 21.30
CA ARG A 151 13.90 2.43 22.62
C ARG A 151 15.32 2.94 22.77
N SER A 152 16.22 2.45 21.93
CA SER A 152 17.64 2.81 21.96
C SER A 152 18.29 2.63 20.59
N HIS A 153 19.52 3.09 20.44
CA HIS A 153 20.32 2.83 19.25
C HIS A 153 20.56 1.34 18.97
N ALA A 154 20.48 0.48 20.00
CA ALA A 154 20.65 -0.96 19.83
C ALA A 154 19.49 -1.63 19.07
N ASP A 155 18.33 -0.95 18.96
CA ASP A 155 17.16 -1.44 18.24
C ASP A 155 17.18 -1.05 16.76
N LEU A 156 18.25 -0.37 16.31
CA LEU A 156 18.42 0.12 14.94
C LEU A 156 19.55 -0.62 14.20
N PRO A 157 19.45 -0.81 12.88
CA PRO A 157 18.28 -0.45 12.07
C PRO A 157 17.11 -1.41 12.31
N LEU A 158 15.89 -0.89 12.34
CA LEU A 158 14.68 -1.70 12.27
C LEU A 158 14.26 -1.81 10.78
N LYS A 159 14.17 -3.03 10.28
CA LYS A 159 13.80 -3.30 8.88
C LYS A 159 12.58 -4.21 8.85
N THR A 160 11.46 -3.69 8.37
CA THR A 160 10.19 -4.43 8.32
C THR A 160 9.56 -4.41 6.94
N PHE A 161 8.80 -5.44 6.61
CA PHE A 161 7.95 -5.45 5.42
C PHE A 161 6.64 -6.20 5.69
N GLN A 162 5.68 -5.99 4.82
CA GLN A 162 4.46 -6.82 4.77
C GLN A 162 3.92 -6.93 3.35
N ILE A 163 3.20 -8.03 3.10
CA ILE A 163 2.39 -8.22 1.89
C ILE A 163 0.94 -8.37 2.33
N VAL A 164 0.12 -7.38 1.99
CA VAL A 164 -1.23 -7.25 2.53
C VAL A 164 -2.14 -6.54 1.55
N ASN A 165 -3.45 -6.58 1.80
CA ASN A 165 -4.38 -5.75 1.06
C ASN A 165 -4.44 -4.33 1.65
N THR A 166 -4.39 -3.34 0.76
CA THR A 166 -4.68 -1.93 1.05
C THR A 166 -5.87 -1.46 0.23
N PHE A 167 -6.53 -0.38 0.67
CA PHE A 167 -7.80 0.04 0.11
C PHE A 167 -7.77 1.53 -0.21
N ARG A 168 -8.03 1.89 -1.47
CA ARG A 168 -8.14 3.28 -1.91
C ARG A 168 -9.45 3.49 -2.64
N TYR A 169 -10.23 4.49 -2.24
CA TYR A 169 -11.47 4.86 -2.93
C TYR A 169 -11.15 5.55 -4.24
N GLU A 170 -10.62 4.76 -5.18
CA GLU A 170 -10.26 5.23 -6.50
C GLU A 170 -11.50 5.36 -7.38
N THR A 171 -11.80 6.57 -7.82
CA THR A 171 -13.02 6.87 -8.58
C THR A 171 -12.80 6.92 -10.09
N LYS A 172 -11.54 7.08 -10.50
CA LYS A 172 -11.17 7.25 -11.91
C LYS A 172 -10.91 5.89 -12.58
N GLN A 173 -9.98 5.80 -13.49
CA GLN A 173 -9.72 4.60 -14.27
C GLN A 173 -9.09 3.50 -13.41
N THR A 174 -9.81 2.38 -13.22
CA THR A 174 -9.26 1.17 -12.60
C THR A 174 -8.69 0.23 -13.66
N ARG A 175 -7.61 -0.49 -13.31
CA ARG A 175 -6.94 -1.47 -14.17
C ARG A 175 -6.46 -2.62 -13.30
N SER A 176 -6.94 -3.83 -13.57
CA SER A 176 -6.63 -5.04 -12.78
C SER A 176 -5.13 -5.17 -12.53
N PHE A 177 -4.75 -5.55 -11.32
CA PHE A 177 -3.39 -5.66 -10.76
C PHE A 177 -2.61 -4.34 -10.65
N ILE A 178 -2.89 -3.32 -11.47
CA ILE A 178 -2.09 -2.07 -11.51
C ILE A 178 -2.74 -0.95 -10.70
N ARG A 179 -4.06 -0.75 -10.88
CA ARG A 179 -4.79 0.33 -10.22
C ARG A 179 -6.20 -0.11 -9.89
N VAL A 180 -6.40 -0.55 -8.69
CA VAL A 180 -7.63 -1.14 -8.18
C VAL A 180 -8.00 -0.49 -6.85
N ARG A 181 -9.20 -0.76 -6.33
CA ARG A 181 -9.65 -0.24 -5.04
C ARG A 181 -9.22 -1.11 -3.87
N GLU A 182 -9.13 -2.41 -4.09
CA GLU A 182 -8.49 -3.37 -3.20
C GLU A 182 -7.19 -3.79 -3.85
N ILE A 183 -6.08 -3.36 -3.28
CA ILE A 183 -4.74 -3.49 -3.85
C ILE A 183 -4.01 -4.61 -3.11
N HIS A 184 -3.49 -5.59 -3.83
CA HIS A 184 -2.46 -6.47 -3.30
C HIS A 184 -1.16 -5.66 -3.21
N PHE A 185 -0.68 -5.43 -2.02
CA PHE A 185 0.30 -4.39 -1.72
C PHE A 185 1.49 -4.97 -0.97
N PHE A 186 2.67 -4.79 -1.54
CA PHE A 186 3.94 -4.98 -0.87
C PHE A 186 4.44 -3.62 -0.40
N GLU A 187 4.87 -3.54 0.84
CA GLU A 187 5.50 -2.35 1.41
C GLU A 187 6.60 -2.74 2.40
N ALA A 188 7.71 -2.02 2.35
CA ALA A 188 8.80 -2.14 3.30
C ALA A 188 9.06 -0.79 3.96
N HIS A 189 9.28 -0.81 5.27
CA HIS A 189 9.52 0.39 6.06
C HIS A 189 10.69 0.14 7.00
N THR A 190 11.64 1.06 7.01
CA THR A 190 12.85 0.93 7.80
C THR A 190 13.10 2.17 8.65
N VAL A 191 13.77 1.98 9.79
CA VAL A 191 14.17 3.06 10.68
C VAL A 191 15.67 2.97 10.91
N HIS A 192 16.37 4.10 10.74
CA HIS A 192 17.82 4.20 10.83
C HIS A 192 18.24 5.27 11.83
N ALA A 193 19.46 5.15 12.35
CA ALA A 193 20.02 6.10 13.30
C ALA A 193 20.37 7.47 12.68
N ASN A 194 20.62 7.49 11.37
CA ASN A 194 21.04 8.68 10.62
C ASN A 194 20.62 8.60 9.17
N LYS A 195 20.81 9.70 8.45
CA LYS A 195 20.44 9.82 7.03
C LYS A 195 21.28 8.88 6.14
N GLU A 196 22.55 8.74 6.42
CA GLU A 196 23.47 7.89 5.65
C GLU A 196 23.01 6.43 5.62
N GLY A 197 22.57 5.91 6.77
CA GLY A 197 22.00 4.56 6.85
C GLY A 197 20.69 4.42 6.10
N ALA A 198 19.84 5.45 6.12
CA ALA A 198 18.59 5.45 5.34
C ALA A 198 18.84 5.52 3.83
N ASP A 199 19.80 6.34 3.38
CA ASP A 199 20.18 6.45 1.96
C ASP A 199 20.76 5.11 1.45
N ALA A 200 21.65 4.47 2.22
CA ALA A 200 22.21 3.17 1.86
C ALA A 200 21.12 2.08 1.75
N GLN A 201 20.08 2.15 2.60
CA GLN A 201 18.93 1.24 2.51
C GLN A 201 18.15 1.43 1.21
N ILE A 202 17.94 2.67 0.77
CA ILE A 202 17.24 2.95 -0.50
C ILE A 202 18.03 2.37 -1.68
N GLU A 203 19.35 2.45 -1.66
CA GLU A 203 20.20 1.85 -2.69
C GLU A 203 20.11 0.31 -2.69
N GLU A 204 20.16 -0.32 -1.51
CA GLU A 204 19.98 -1.76 -1.34
C GLU A 204 18.62 -2.22 -1.87
N ASP A 205 17.53 -1.50 -1.54
CA ASP A 205 16.17 -1.82 -1.99
C ASP A 205 16.03 -1.66 -3.52
N ALA A 206 16.68 -0.65 -4.10
CA ALA A 206 16.68 -0.46 -5.56
C ALA A 206 17.41 -1.60 -6.29
N GLU A 207 18.53 -2.07 -5.78
CA GLU A 207 19.25 -3.23 -6.32
C GLU A 207 18.42 -4.52 -6.22
N MET A 208 17.73 -4.71 -5.07
CA MET A 208 16.87 -5.86 -4.84
C MET A 208 15.71 -5.94 -5.85
N VAL A 209 15.10 -4.81 -6.21
CA VAL A 209 13.99 -4.78 -7.18
C VAL A 209 14.47 -5.05 -8.61
N GLN A 210 15.77 -4.85 -8.90
CA GLN A 210 16.37 -5.09 -10.22
C GLN A 210 16.85 -6.54 -10.41
N ALA A 211 17.01 -7.28 -9.33
CA ALA A 211 17.51 -8.67 -9.34
C ALA A 211 16.40 -9.67 -9.70
#